data_8085e153ff80c28487b73567260e6c7e
#
_entry.id   8085e153ff80c28487b73567260e6c7e
#
_cell.length_a   1.000
_cell.length_b   1.000
_cell.length_c   1.000
_cell.angle_alpha   90.00
_cell.angle_beta   90.00
_cell.angle_gamma   90.00
#
_symmetry.space_group_name_H-M   'P 1'
#
loop_
_entity.id
_entity.type
_entity.pdbx_description
1 polymer ?
#
loop_
_entity_poly.entity_id
_entity_poly.type
_entity_poly.pdbx_seq_one_letter_code
_entity_poly.pdbx_strand_id
1 'polypeptide(L)'
;NQSIQHPLAQCWMQLEAANLMVYKAAALYDTGKPCAAEANAAKYLGAEAGYRACETAVMSMGGYGYAKEYHVERFLREVMICRIAPVSPQMILNYIAERVLGLPRSY
;
A
#
# COMPACT_ATOMS: atom_id res chain seq x y z
N ASN A 1 -18.32 -17.30 -6.42
CA ASN A 1 -17.71 -18.09 -5.34
C ASN A 1 -17.08 -17.12 -4.32
N GLN A 2 -17.48 -17.23 -3.06
CA GLN A 2 -17.03 -16.35 -1.98
C GLN A 2 -15.52 -16.41 -1.74
N SER A 3 -14.89 -17.56 -2.00
CA SER A 3 -13.43 -17.69 -1.88
C SER A 3 -12.65 -16.77 -2.84
N ILE A 4 -13.27 -16.31 -3.90
CA ILE A 4 -12.71 -15.34 -4.84
C ILE A 4 -13.24 -13.93 -4.57
N GLN A 5 -14.54 -13.81 -4.34
CA GLN A 5 -15.20 -12.50 -4.16
C GLN A 5 -14.72 -11.76 -2.90
N HIS A 6 -14.61 -12.47 -1.77
CA HIS A 6 -14.24 -11.85 -0.49
C HIS A 6 -12.81 -11.27 -0.51
N PRO A 7 -11.77 -12.00 -0.95
CA PRO A 7 -10.44 -11.42 -1.07
C PRO A 7 -10.37 -10.20 -2.00
N LEU A 8 -11.09 -10.23 -3.12
CA LEU A 8 -11.13 -9.09 -4.04
C LEU A 8 -11.85 -7.88 -3.41
N ALA A 9 -12.97 -8.09 -2.72
CA ALA A 9 -13.68 -7.03 -2.00
C ALA A 9 -12.79 -6.42 -0.90
N GLN A 10 -12.05 -7.24 -0.16
CA GLN A 10 -11.11 -6.77 0.85
C GLN A 10 -9.98 -5.93 0.23
N CYS A 11 -9.42 -6.36 -0.88
CA CYS A 11 -8.40 -5.59 -1.61
C CYS A 11 -8.95 -4.24 -2.05
N TRP A 12 -10.15 -4.21 -2.60
CA TRP A 12 -10.79 -2.95 -3.01
C TRP A 12 -10.94 -1.98 -1.84
N MET A 13 -11.46 -2.43 -0.69
CA MET A 13 -11.60 -1.58 0.50
C MET A 13 -10.26 -1.01 0.99
N GLN A 14 -9.21 -1.83 0.97
CA GLN A 14 -7.87 -1.39 1.38
C GLN A 14 -7.27 -0.36 0.42
N LEU A 15 -7.47 -0.55 -0.90
CA LEU A 15 -7.04 0.40 -1.92
C LEU A 15 -7.77 1.74 -1.80
N GLU A 16 -9.09 1.72 -1.58
CA GLU A 16 -9.88 2.93 -1.37
C GLU A 16 -9.43 3.69 -0.10
N ALA A 17 -9.20 2.98 0.99
CA ALA A 17 -8.70 3.59 2.23
C ALA A 17 -7.31 4.24 2.03
N ALA A 18 -6.40 3.56 1.32
CA ALA A 18 -5.10 4.10 0.98
C ALA A 18 -5.22 5.34 0.08
N ASN A 19 -6.10 5.30 -0.92
CA ASN A 19 -6.37 6.41 -1.83
C ASN A 19 -6.91 7.65 -1.10
N LEU A 20 -7.84 7.46 -0.16
CA LEU A 20 -8.34 8.56 0.69
C LEU A 20 -7.21 9.20 1.51
N MET A 21 -6.25 8.42 2.00
CA MET A 21 -5.08 8.95 2.72
C MET A 21 -4.17 9.78 1.79
N VAL A 22 -4.01 9.37 0.53
CA VAL A 22 -3.28 10.14 -0.49
C VAL A 22 -3.94 11.49 -0.70
N TYR A 23 -5.24 11.54 -0.92
CA TYR A 23 -5.97 12.79 -1.12
C TYR A 23 -5.96 13.68 0.13
N LYS A 24 -6.02 13.09 1.32
CA LYS A 24 -5.87 13.85 2.58
C LYS A 24 -4.50 14.52 2.65
N ALA A 25 -3.43 13.80 2.35
CA ALA A 25 -2.07 14.34 2.34
C ALA A 25 -1.92 15.47 1.31
N ALA A 26 -2.45 15.27 0.09
CA ALA A 26 -2.44 16.28 -0.97
C ALA A 26 -3.21 17.55 -0.58
N ALA A 27 -4.41 17.41 -0.03
CA ALA A 27 -5.22 18.55 0.40
C ALA A 27 -4.54 19.35 1.52
N LEU A 28 -3.87 18.70 2.46
CA LEU A 28 -3.08 19.38 3.49
C LEU A 28 -1.91 20.14 2.86
N TYR A 29 -1.18 19.53 1.95
CA TYR A 29 -0.07 20.14 1.22
C TYR A 29 -0.53 21.39 0.45
N ASP A 30 -1.62 21.29 -0.31
CA ASP A 30 -2.16 22.38 -1.11
C ASP A 30 -2.60 23.59 -0.26
N THR A 31 -2.99 23.35 0.99
CA THR A 31 -3.36 24.41 1.94
C THR A 31 -2.20 24.90 2.80
N GLY A 32 -0.97 24.46 2.53
CA GLY A 32 0.23 24.83 3.29
C GLY A 32 0.29 24.28 4.71
N LYS A 33 -0.51 23.25 5.03
CA LYS A 33 -0.50 22.60 6.34
C LYS A 33 0.53 21.48 6.42
N PRO A 34 1.06 21.17 7.61
CA PRO A 34 1.91 19.98 7.79
C PRO A 34 1.18 18.72 7.34
N CYS A 35 1.83 17.90 6.50
CA CYS A 35 1.24 16.68 5.95
C CYS A 35 2.18 15.47 6.00
N ALA A 36 3.29 15.57 6.73
CA ALA A 36 4.30 14.52 6.76
C ALA A 36 3.77 13.19 7.32
N ALA A 37 2.90 13.22 8.33
CA ALA A 37 2.27 12.03 8.88
C ALA A 37 1.38 11.33 7.84
N GLU A 38 0.54 12.10 7.17
CA GLU A 38 -0.37 11.61 6.13
C GLU A 38 0.37 11.09 4.90
N ALA A 39 1.42 11.80 4.46
CA ALA A 39 2.24 11.37 3.33
C ALA A 39 2.96 10.05 3.61
N ASN A 40 3.53 9.88 4.80
CA ASN A 40 4.14 8.62 5.22
C ASN A 40 3.09 7.50 5.31
N ALA A 41 1.95 7.75 5.92
CA ALA A 41 0.86 6.79 6.03
C ALA A 41 0.32 6.40 4.64
N ALA A 42 0.10 7.37 3.74
CA ALA A 42 -0.36 7.13 2.38
C ALA A 42 0.60 6.22 1.60
N LYS A 43 1.91 6.48 1.69
CA LYS A 43 2.94 5.66 1.05
C LYS A 43 2.93 4.22 1.59
N TYR A 44 2.88 4.04 2.89
CA TYR A 44 2.84 2.72 3.52
C TYR A 44 1.58 1.95 3.13
N LEU A 45 0.41 2.55 3.35
CA LEU A 45 -0.88 1.92 3.07
C LEU A 45 -1.05 1.58 1.59
N GLY A 46 -0.65 2.49 0.68
CA GLY A 46 -0.73 2.25 -0.75
C GLY A 46 0.19 1.11 -1.22
N ALA A 47 1.42 1.03 -0.69
CA ALA A 47 2.35 -0.04 -1.01
C ALA A 47 1.83 -1.41 -0.53
N GLU A 48 1.33 -1.50 0.70
CA GLU A 48 0.80 -2.75 1.27
C GLU A 48 -0.50 -3.18 0.57
N ALA A 49 -1.44 -2.25 0.33
CA ALA A 49 -2.69 -2.54 -0.36
C ALA A 49 -2.44 -2.98 -1.81
N GLY A 50 -1.56 -2.28 -2.53
CA GLY A 50 -1.20 -2.61 -3.91
C GLY A 50 -0.54 -3.99 -4.02
N TYR A 51 0.43 -4.28 -3.15
CA TYR A 51 1.05 -5.60 -3.12
C TYR A 51 0.04 -6.70 -2.83
N ARG A 52 -0.81 -6.52 -1.82
CA ARG A 52 -1.85 -7.49 -1.44
C ARG A 52 -2.85 -7.73 -2.58
N ALA A 53 -3.24 -6.68 -3.30
CA ALA A 53 -4.15 -6.81 -4.44
C ALA A 53 -3.52 -7.63 -5.57
N CYS A 54 -2.25 -7.37 -5.92
CA CYS A 54 -1.54 -8.11 -6.96
C CYS A 54 -1.31 -9.59 -6.57
N GLU A 55 -0.92 -9.85 -5.32
CA GLU A 55 -0.80 -11.21 -4.78
C GLU A 55 -2.14 -11.96 -4.86
N THR A 56 -3.22 -11.32 -4.42
CA THR A 56 -4.58 -11.88 -4.48
C THR A 56 -4.99 -12.18 -5.92
N ALA A 57 -4.67 -11.30 -6.86
CA ALA A 57 -4.97 -11.52 -8.27
C ALA A 57 -4.25 -12.75 -8.84
N VAL A 58 -2.94 -12.90 -8.57
CA VAL A 58 -2.17 -14.08 -8.98
C VAL A 58 -2.79 -15.36 -8.39
N MET A 59 -3.05 -15.35 -7.10
CA MET A 59 -3.61 -16.53 -6.41
C MET A 59 -5.02 -16.87 -6.90
N SER A 60 -5.84 -15.86 -7.20
CA SER A 60 -7.21 -16.07 -7.73
C SER A 60 -7.21 -16.68 -9.13
N MET A 61 -6.22 -16.39 -9.95
CA MET A 61 -6.07 -16.93 -11.29
C MET A 61 -5.32 -18.28 -11.32
N GLY A 62 -4.70 -18.69 -10.21
CA GLY A 62 -3.94 -19.92 -10.14
C GLY A 62 -2.81 -19.95 -11.17
N GLY A 63 -2.66 -21.06 -11.90
CA GLY A 63 -1.61 -21.20 -12.92
C GLY A 63 -1.63 -20.11 -14.00
N TYR A 64 -2.79 -19.60 -14.36
CA TYR A 64 -2.91 -18.48 -15.31
C TYR A 64 -2.34 -17.16 -14.74
N GLY A 65 -2.44 -16.95 -13.44
CA GLY A 65 -1.83 -15.78 -12.79
C GLY A 65 -0.30 -15.80 -12.81
N TYR A 66 0.29 -17.00 -12.91
CA TYR A 66 1.74 -17.20 -13.04
C TYR A 66 2.23 -17.07 -14.49
N ALA A 67 1.37 -17.30 -15.48
CA ALA A 67 1.72 -17.29 -16.90
C ALA A 67 1.90 -15.85 -17.41
N LYS A 68 2.99 -15.61 -18.16
CA LYS A 68 3.38 -14.28 -18.66
C LYS A 68 2.33 -13.65 -19.58
N GLU A 69 1.59 -14.47 -20.31
CA GLU A 69 0.57 -14.06 -21.28
C GLU A 69 -0.56 -13.24 -20.66
N TYR A 70 -0.84 -13.44 -19.37
CA TYR A 70 -1.90 -12.72 -18.65
C TYR A 70 -1.43 -11.46 -17.92
N HIS A 71 -0.13 -11.21 -17.90
CA HIS A 71 0.51 -10.03 -17.30
C HIS A 71 0.33 -9.84 -15.77
N VAL A 72 -0.47 -10.65 -15.10
CA VAL A 72 -0.76 -10.49 -13.67
C VAL A 72 0.51 -10.70 -12.82
N GLU A 73 1.36 -11.67 -13.20
CA GLU A 73 2.67 -11.88 -12.56
C GLU A 73 3.59 -10.64 -12.69
N ARG A 74 3.48 -9.91 -13.80
CA ARG A 74 4.25 -8.68 -14.02
C ARG A 74 3.83 -7.59 -13.03
N PHE A 75 2.54 -7.40 -12.83
CA PHE A 75 2.05 -6.43 -11.84
C PHE A 75 2.52 -6.75 -10.42
N LEU A 76 2.55 -8.03 -10.04
CA LEU A 76 3.09 -8.45 -8.74
C LEU A 76 4.59 -8.11 -8.60
N ARG A 77 5.38 -8.35 -9.64
CA ARG A 77 6.81 -7.98 -9.64
C ARG A 77 7.00 -6.45 -9.58
N GLU A 78 6.24 -5.71 -10.37
CA GLU A 78 6.35 -4.24 -10.44
C GLU A 78 5.92 -3.57 -9.13
N VAL A 79 4.84 -4.00 -8.51
CA VAL A 79 4.33 -3.39 -7.26
C VAL A 79 5.29 -3.58 -6.09
N MET A 80 6.15 -4.59 -6.12
CA MET A 80 7.14 -4.82 -5.06
C MET A 80 8.07 -3.63 -4.85
N ILE A 81 8.38 -2.86 -5.91
CA ILE A 81 9.22 -1.66 -5.76
C ILE A 81 8.60 -0.65 -4.79
N CYS A 82 7.29 -0.57 -4.72
CA CYS A 82 6.58 0.32 -3.80
C CYS A 82 6.82 -0.03 -2.33
N ARG A 83 7.16 -1.28 -2.03
CA ARG A 83 7.54 -1.72 -0.67
C ARG A 83 9.03 -1.53 -0.35
N ILE A 84 9.85 -1.30 -1.37
CA ILE A 84 11.31 -1.20 -1.22
C ILE A 84 11.75 0.27 -1.26
N ALA A 85 11.24 1.03 -2.20
CA ALA A 85 11.70 2.38 -2.54
C ALA A 85 10.54 3.41 -2.57
N PRO A 86 10.84 4.72 -2.48
CA PRO A 86 12.13 5.32 -2.10
C PRO A 86 12.38 5.26 -0.59
N VAL A 87 11.33 5.04 0.22
CA VAL A 87 11.39 4.96 1.69
C VAL A 87 10.88 3.60 2.14
N SER A 88 11.68 2.89 2.92
CA SER A 88 11.30 1.56 3.42
C SER A 88 10.13 1.63 4.41
N PRO A 89 9.32 0.56 4.51
CA PRO A 89 8.25 0.47 5.50
C PRO A 89 8.74 0.70 6.94
N GLN A 90 9.92 0.21 7.28
CA GLN A 90 10.51 0.36 8.61
C GLN A 90 10.78 1.84 8.95
N MET A 91 11.31 2.61 8.01
CA MET A 91 11.54 4.05 8.22
C MET A 91 10.22 4.81 8.40
N ILE A 92 9.18 4.44 7.66
CA ILE A 92 7.85 5.04 7.80
C ILE A 92 7.27 4.72 9.18
N LEU A 93 7.34 3.46 9.60
CA LEU A 93 6.85 3.03 10.92
C LEU A 93 7.61 3.73 12.05
N ASN A 94 8.93 3.89 11.94
CA ASN A 94 9.72 4.66 12.89
C ASN A 94 9.25 6.11 12.95
N TYR A 95 9.03 6.76 11.80
CA TYR A 95 8.53 8.12 11.77
C TYR A 95 7.17 8.26 12.48
N ILE A 96 6.23 7.38 12.17
CA ILE A 96 4.89 7.38 12.79
C ILE A 96 5.00 7.12 14.30
N ALA A 97 5.80 6.14 14.72
CA ALA A 97 5.98 5.82 16.13
C ALA A 97 6.54 7.00 16.92
N GLU A 98 7.60 7.62 16.42
CA GLU A 98 8.29 8.69 17.14
C GLU A 98 7.56 10.05 17.06
N ARG A 99 7.14 10.43 15.84
CA ARG A 99 6.66 11.78 15.57
C ARG A 99 5.15 11.95 15.72
N VAL A 100 4.39 10.88 15.55
CA VAL A 100 2.92 10.92 15.66
C VAL A 100 2.46 10.37 17.00
N LEU A 101 3.00 9.22 17.40
CA LEU A 101 2.61 8.55 18.65
C LEU A 101 3.44 8.97 19.87
N GLY A 102 4.55 9.68 19.68
CA GLY A 102 5.42 10.14 20.77
C GLY A 102 6.17 9.00 21.48
N LEU A 103 6.35 7.86 20.80
CA LEU A 103 7.08 6.73 21.38
C LEU A 103 8.59 6.99 21.39
N PRO A 104 9.34 6.37 22.30
CA PRO A 104 10.79 6.54 22.36
C PRO A 104 11.47 5.94 21.13
N ARG A 105 12.55 6.58 20.70
CA ARG A 105 13.40 6.07 19.63
C ARG A 105 14.00 4.71 20.00
N SER A 106 13.93 3.75 19.06
CA SER A 106 14.34 2.37 19.29
C SER A 106 15.56 1.91 18.48
N TYR A 107 16.25 2.81 17.81
CA TYR A 107 17.42 2.53 16.96
C TYR A 107 18.50 3.58 17.10
#